data_f2d75f216dee2d095d6a2979bbb794f7
#
_entry.id   f2d75f216dee2d095d6a2979bbb794f7
#
_cell.length_a   1.000
_cell.length_b   1.000
_cell.length_c   1.000
_cell.angle_alpha   90.00
_cell.angle_beta   90.00
_cell.angle_gamma   90.00
#
_symmetry.space_group_name_H-M   'P 1'
#
loop_
_entity.id
_entity.type
_entity.pdbx_description
1 polymer ?
#
loop_
_entity_poly.entity_id
_entity_poly.type
_entity_poly.pdbx_seq_one_letter_code
_entity_poly.pdbx_strand_id
1 'polypeptide(L)'
;MVVLVGWSGTAEGAAALERGAAEARLRDLPLAVLDLGARDDHGEAARRAVADLRPEPAAVRVLPRPEHQEPVDALLDAVVAEGAQLVVVGTRRRSPVGKFLLGSTAQRVILGADAPVLVVKAGREGGEA
;
A
#
# COMPACT_ATOMS: atom_id res chain seq x y z
N MET A 1 -13.84 -8.11 4.83
CA MET A 1 -13.47 -7.68 3.47
C MET A 1 -12.98 -6.26 3.52
N VAL A 2 -11.83 -6.03 2.92
CA VAL A 2 -11.17 -4.73 3.02
C VAL A 2 -10.49 -4.41 1.70
N VAL A 3 -10.12 -3.13 1.52
CA VAL A 3 -9.07 -2.73 0.60
C VAL A 3 -7.79 -2.70 1.43
N LEU A 4 -6.79 -3.44 1.00
CA LEU A 4 -5.53 -3.57 1.74
C LEU A 4 -4.43 -2.82 1.03
N VAL A 5 -3.73 -1.94 1.74
CA VAL A 5 -2.67 -1.12 1.18
C VAL A 5 -1.34 -1.54 1.79
N GLY A 6 -0.36 -1.79 0.92
CA GLY A 6 1.03 -1.90 1.36
C GLY A 6 1.67 -0.53 1.31
N TRP A 7 1.90 0.03 2.48
CA TRP A 7 2.39 1.40 2.61
C TRP A 7 3.87 1.40 3.00
N SER A 8 4.57 2.43 2.58
CA SER A 8 5.92 2.71 3.07
C SER A 8 6.08 4.22 3.12
N GLY A 9 7.11 4.68 3.80
CA GLY A 9 7.36 6.12 3.92
C GLY A 9 8.04 6.72 2.70
N THR A 10 7.67 6.26 1.52
CA THR A 10 8.23 6.71 0.25
C THR A 10 7.13 7.31 -0.60
N ALA A 11 7.51 7.93 -1.73
CA ALA A 11 6.52 8.49 -2.65
C ALA A 11 5.57 7.43 -3.16
N GLU A 12 6.08 6.25 -3.47
CA GLU A 12 5.21 5.17 -3.95
C GLU A 12 4.28 4.66 -2.85
N GLY A 13 4.73 4.66 -1.59
CA GLY A 13 3.86 4.29 -0.48
C GLY A 13 2.75 5.30 -0.28
N ALA A 14 3.06 6.58 -0.39
CA ALA A 14 2.05 7.62 -0.27
C ALA A 14 1.02 7.53 -1.39
N ALA A 15 1.48 7.27 -2.62
CA ALA A 15 0.57 7.12 -3.75
C ALA A 15 -0.36 5.92 -3.55
N ALA A 16 0.17 4.82 -3.05
CA ALA A 16 -0.65 3.64 -2.77
C ALA A 16 -1.71 3.92 -1.72
N LEU A 17 -1.35 4.67 -0.68
CA LEU A 17 -2.29 4.97 0.39
C LEU A 17 -3.43 5.87 -0.10
N GLU A 18 -3.09 6.91 -0.85
CA GLU A 18 -4.11 7.80 -1.39
C GLU A 18 -5.07 7.05 -2.31
N ARG A 19 -4.52 6.23 -3.19
CA ARG A 19 -5.36 5.48 -4.12
C ARG A 19 -6.17 4.43 -3.39
N GLY A 20 -5.57 3.76 -2.43
CA GLY A 20 -6.28 2.76 -1.65
C GLY A 20 -7.46 3.35 -0.90
N ALA A 21 -7.28 4.54 -0.32
CA ALA A 21 -8.38 5.22 0.37
C ALA A 21 -9.50 5.55 -0.61
N ALA A 22 -9.17 6.03 -1.80
CA ALA A 22 -10.16 6.33 -2.82
C ALA A 22 -10.91 5.08 -3.26
N GLU A 23 -10.19 3.96 -3.43
CA GLU A 23 -10.82 2.71 -3.83
C GLU A 23 -11.72 2.17 -2.73
N ALA A 24 -11.33 2.31 -1.48
CA ALA A 24 -12.17 1.89 -0.36
C ALA A 24 -13.49 2.66 -0.35
N ARG A 25 -13.42 3.97 -0.59
CA ARG A 25 -14.64 4.77 -0.67
C ARG A 25 -15.53 4.34 -1.83
N LEU A 26 -14.93 4.11 -2.99
CA LEU A 26 -15.70 3.70 -4.17
C LEU A 26 -16.39 2.36 -3.97
N ARG A 27 -15.76 1.48 -3.22
CA ARG A 27 -16.28 0.14 -2.99
C ARG A 27 -17.07 0.01 -1.70
N ASP A 28 -17.12 1.08 -0.93
CA ASP A 28 -17.78 1.06 0.38
C ASP A 28 -17.21 -0.03 1.27
N LEU A 29 -15.89 -0.09 1.34
CA LEU A 29 -15.16 -1.07 2.13
C LEU A 29 -14.24 -0.39 3.11
N PRO A 30 -13.95 -1.03 4.24
CA PRO A 30 -12.92 -0.50 5.13
C PRO A 30 -11.53 -0.59 4.51
N LEU A 31 -10.65 0.25 5.00
CA LEU A 31 -9.27 0.33 4.57
C LEU A 31 -8.38 -0.31 5.62
N ALA A 32 -7.49 -1.18 5.18
CA ALA A 32 -6.47 -1.75 6.05
C ALA A 32 -5.10 -1.40 5.48
N VAL A 33 -4.18 -1.02 6.34
CA VAL A 33 -2.86 -0.55 5.92
C VAL A 33 -1.80 -1.35 6.64
N LEU A 34 -0.84 -1.85 5.89
CA LEU A 34 0.31 -2.56 6.45
C LEU A 34 1.58 -1.83 6.06
N ASP A 35 2.42 -1.52 7.04
CA ASP A 35 3.68 -0.83 6.80
C ASP A 35 4.72 -1.82 6.30
N LEU A 36 5.22 -1.61 5.08
CA LEU A 36 6.24 -2.45 4.47
C LEU A 36 7.66 -1.94 4.74
N GLY A 37 7.79 -0.85 5.47
CA GLY A 37 9.10 -0.29 5.77
C GLY A 37 9.87 -1.13 6.77
N ALA A 38 11.17 -0.90 6.80
CA ALA A 38 12.05 -1.64 7.70
C ALA A 38 12.04 -1.10 9.11
N ARG A 39 11.37 0.04 9.32
CA ARG A 39 11.41 0.73 10.59
C ARG A 39 10.60 0.01 11.64
N ASP A 40 11.11 0.02 12.86
CA ASP A 40 10.45 -0.60 13.99
C ASP A 40 9.84 0.49 14.87
N ASP A 41 8.78 1.09 14.41
CA ASP A 41 8.09 2.14 15.15
C ASP A 41 6.67 1.72 15.53
N HIS A 42 6.40 0.44 15.47
CA HIS A 42 5.09 -0.14 15.83
C HIS A 42 3.94 0.50 15.07
N GLY A 43 4.20 0.88 13.83
CA GLY A 43 3.16 1.44 12.96
C GLY A 43 2.89 2.92 13.16
N GLU A 44 3.72 3.61 13.91
CA GLU A 44 3.49 5.02 14.18
C GLU A 44 3.48 5.88 12.92
N ALA A 45 4.46 5.65 12.03
CA ALA A 45 4.51 6.43 10.79
C ALA A 45 3.31 6.16 9.91
N ALA A 46 2.88 4.90 9.84
CA ALA A 46 1.69 4.55 9.04
C ALA A 46 0.44 5.19 9.63
N ARG A 47 0.29 5.16 10.95
CA ARG A 47 -0.87 5.80 11.58
C ARG A 47 -0.90 7.31 11.33
N ARG A 48 0.27 7.93 11.33
CA ARG A 48 0.36 9.36 11.04
C ARG A 48 -0.06 9.66 9.60
N ALA A 49 0.40 8.83 8.67
CA ALA A 49 0.01 8.99 7.27
C ALA A 49 -1.50 8.82 7.08
N VAL A 50 -2.09 7.86 7.78
CA VAL A 50 -3.53 7.64 7.72
C VAL A 50 -4.29 8.84 8.29
N ALA A 51 -3.78 9.40 9.38
CA ALA A 51 -4.43 10.56 10.01
C ALA A 51 -4.46 11.78 9.10
N ASP A 52 -3.53 11.87 8.16
CA ASP A 52 -3.44 13.00 7.24
C ASP A 52 -4.30 12.82 5.98
N LEU A 53 -4.94 11.67 5.82
CA LEU A 53 -5.77 11.44 4.63
C LEU A 53 -6.97 12.37 4.61
N ARG A 54 -7.24 12.93 3.44
CA ARG A 54 -8.42 13.78 3.21
C ARG A 54 -9.02 13.44 1.85
N PRO A 55 -10.32 13.16 1.78
CA PRO A 55 -11.24 13.05 2.90
C PRO A 55 -10.90 11.87 3.80
N GLU A 56 -11.29 11.96 5.05
CA GLU A 56 -11.03 10.90 6.00
C GLU A 56 -11.73 9.61 5.59
N PRO A 57 -11.03 8.47 5.69
CA PRO A 57 -11.71 7.19 5.44
C PRO A 57 -12.74 6.91 6.54
N ALA A 58 -13.83 6.26 6.17
CA ALA A 58 -14.90 5.94 7.12
C ALA A 58 -14.43 4.91 8.14
N ALA A 59 -13.65 3.94 7.71
CA ALA A 59 -13.12 2.91 8.60
C ALA A 59 -11.73 2.54 8.13
N VAL A 60 -10.75 2.64 9.01
CA VAL A 60 -9.38 2.34 8.66
C VAL A 60 -8.66 1.71 9.86
N ARG A 61 -7.85 0.70 9.57
CA ARG A 61 -6.97 0.08 10.57
C ARG A 61 -5.57 -0.01 10.04
N VAL A 62 -4.61 0.24 10.92
CA VAL A 62 -3.21 -0.06 10.62
C VAL A 62 -2.92 -1.41 11.24
N LEU A 63 -2.54 -2.36 10.42
CA LEU A 63 -2.35 -3.74 10.85
C LEU A 63 -0.97 -3.88 11.51
N PRO A 64 -0.88 -4.66 12.57
CA PRO A 64 0.43 -4.97 13.14
C PRO A 64 1.20 -5.88 12.19
N ARG A 65 2.50 -5.65 12.07
CA ARG A 65 3.36 -6.51 11.28
C ARG A 65 4.20 -7.36 12.23
N PRO A 66 4.19 -8.68 12.04
CA PRO A 66 5.02 -9.54 12.89
C PRO A 66 6.49 -9.16 12.77
N GLU A 67 7.14 -9.12 13.91
CA GLU A 67 8.47 -8.57 14.03
C GLU A 67 9.50 -9.25 13.16
N HIS A 68 9.39 -10.58 13.05
CA HIS A 68 10.39 -11.36 12.32
C HIS A 68 9.93 -11.79 10.94
N GLN A 69 8.77 -11.32 10.51
CA GLN A 69 8.25 -11.69 9.20
C GLN A 69 8.68 -10.68 8.16
N GLU A 70 9.08 -11.17 7.00
CA GLU A 70 9.46 -10.32 5.90
C GLU A 70 8.22 -9.53 5.43
N PRO A 71 8.37 -8.23 5.09
CA PRO A 71 7.20 -7.36 4.87
C PRO A 71 6.23 -7.86 3.81
N VAL A 72 6.73 -8.34 2.66
CA VAL A 72 5.82 -8.78 1.61
C VAL A 72 5.10 -10.05 2.03
N ASP A 73 5.78 -10.95 2.74
CA ASP A 73 5.13 -12.15 3.27
C ASP A 73 4.01 -11.75 4.23
N ALA A 74 4.25 -10.74 5.07
CA ALA A 74 3.22 -10.26 5.97
C ALA A 74 2.03 -9.69 5.20
N LEU A 75 2.29 -8.98 4.12
CA LEU A 75 1.22 -8.43 3.30
C LEU A 75 0.40 -9.54 2.66
N LEU A 76 1.08 -10.55 2.12
CA LEU A 76 0.39 -11.68 1.49
C LEU A 76 -0.46 -12.46 2.49
N ASP A 77 0.04 -12.64 3.71
CA ASP A 77 -0.75 -13.27 4.76
C ASP A 77 -1.97 -12.41 5.11
N ALA A 78 -1.80 -11.10 5.14
CA ALA A 78 -2.90 -10.20 5.45
C ALA A 78 -3.99 -10.23 4.38
N VAL A 79 -3.62 -10.47 3.12
CA VAL A 79 -4.63 -10.61 2.05
C VAL A 79 -5.65 -11.67 2.44
N VAL A 80 -5.17 -12.79 2.92
CA VAL A 80 -6.05 -13.90 3.30
C VAL A 80 -6.75 -13.59 4.62
N ALA A 81 -6.00 -13.17 5.63
CA ALA A 81 -6.54 -12.98 6.98
C ALA A 81 -7.62 -11.89 7.02
N GLU A 82 -7.44 -10.83 6.26
CA GLU A 82 -8.37 -9.71 6.27
C GLU A 82 -9.47 -9.83 5.21
N GLY A 83 -9.38 -10.83 4.35
CA GLY A 83 -10.34 -10.96 3.28
C GLY A 83 -10.25 -9.81 2.30
N ALA A 84 -9.05 -9.51 1.83
CA ALA A 84 -8.85 -8.37 0.95
C ALA A 84 -9.54 -8.60 -0.39
N GLN A 85 -10.32 -7.63 -0.82
CA GLN A 85 -10.93 -7.65 -2.15
C GLN A 85 -10.10 -6.91 -3.16
N LEU A 86 -9.15 -6.13 -2.70
CA LEU A 86 -8.21 -5.41 -3.54
C LEU A 86 -6.97 -5.15 -2.71
N VAL A 87 -5.82 -5.36 -3.32
CA VAL A 87 -4.53 -5.02 -2.72
C VAL A 87 -3.93 -3.88 -3.53
N VAL A 88 -3.48 -2.83 -2.86
CA VAL A 88 -2.92 -1.66 -3.52
C VAL A 88 -1.48 -1.50 -3.08
N VAL A 89 -0.57 -1.45 -4.04
CA VAL A 89 0.85 -1.20 -3.77
C VAL A 89 1.37 -0.17 -4.75
N GLY A 90 2.41 0.54 -4.35
CA GLY A 90 3.01 1.53 -5.21
C GLY A 90 4.26 1.02 -5.88
N THR A 91 4.64 1.69 -6.95
CA THR A 91 5.89 1.42 -7.63
C THR A 91 6.45 2.72 -8.14
N ARG A 92 7.75 2.74 -8.37
CA ARG A 92 8.40 3.92 -8.93
C ARG A 92 7.92 4.16 -10.33
N ARG A 93 7.87 5.42 -10.70
CA ARG A 93 7.34 5.77 -12.00
C ARG A 93 8.16 5.18 -13.12
N ARG A 94 9.48 5.34 -13.09
CA ARG A 94 10.32 4.73 -14.11
C ARG A 94 11.80 4.94 -13.82
N SER A 95 12.62 4.23 -14.58
CA SER A 95 14.05 4.30 -14.46
C SER A 95 14.60 5.57 -15.11
N PRO A 96 15.85 5.92 -14.82
CA PRO A 96 16.49 7.06 -15.46
C PRO A 96 16.58 6.98 -16.98
N VAL A 97 16.55 5.78 -17.54
CA VAL A 97 16.57 5.64 -19.00
C VAL A 97 15.20 5.73 -19.64
N GLY A 98 14.21 6.10 -18.88
CA GLY A 98 12.88 6.36 -19.42
C GLY A 98 11.96 5.15 -19.53
N LYS A 99 12.42 4.00 -19.10
CA LYS A 99 11.60 2.80 -19.12
C LYS A 99 10.87 2.62 -17.80
N PHE A 100 9.65 2.14 -17.88
CA PHE A 100 8.92 1.77 -16.69
C PHE A 100 9.54 0.51 -16.09
N LEU A 101 9.88 0.58 -14.82
CA LEU A 101 10.39 -0.58 -14.09
C LEU A 101 9.46 -0.90 -12.95
N LEU A 102 9.00 -2.14 -12.93
CA LEU A 102 8.18 -2.63 -11.86
C LEU A 102 9.08 -3.02 -10.69
N GLY A 103 8.88 -2.42 -9.53
CA GLY A 103 9.68 -2.72 -8.36
C GLY A 103 9.50 -4.16 -7.88
N SER A 104 10.50 -4.66 -7.16
CA SER A 104 10.45 -6.05 -6.70
C SER A 104 9.29 -6.30 -5.76
N THR A 105 8.95 -5.35 -4.90
CA THR A 105 7.80 -5.49 -4.02
C THR A 105 6.52 -5.68 -4.81
N ALA A 106 6.28 -4.81 -5.80
CA ALA A 106 5.09 -4.92 -6.63
C ALA A 106 5.05 -6.25 -7.37
N GLN A 107 6.18 -6.68 -7.92
CA GLN A 107 6.24 -7.97 -8.61
C GLN A 107 5.85 -9.12 -7.70
N ARG A 108 6.39 -9.14 -6.49
CA ARG A 108 6.09 -10.22 -5.55
C ARG A 108 4.63 -10.23 -5.14
N VAL A 109 4.05 -9.05 -4.95
CA VAL A 109 2.64 -8.96 -4.59
C VAL A 109 1.75 -9.43 -5.74
N ILE A 110 2.07 -9.00 -6.97
CA ILE A 110 1.31 -9.43 -8.13
C ILE A 110 1.31 -10.95 -8.26
N LEU A 111 2.48 -11.56 -8.08
CA LEU A 111 2.60 -13.00 -8.26
C LEU A 111 2.04 -13.81 -7.09
N GLY A 112 2.04 -13.25 -5.90
CA GLY A 112 1.68 -13.99 -4.71
C GLY A 112 0.31 -13.72 -4.14
N ALA A 113 -0.30 -12.58 -4.46
CA ALA A 113 -1.57 -12.23 -3.84
C ALA A 113 -2.72 -13.01 -4.47
N ASP A 114 -3.60 -13.48 -3.61
CA ASP A 114 -4.79 -14.21 -4.06
C ASP A 114 -5.98 -13.25 -4.12
N ALA A 115 -5.77 -12.09 -4.72
CA ALA A 115 -6.75 -11.04 -4.86
C ALA A 115 -6.29 -10.11 -5.98
N PRO A 116 -7.18 -9.31 -6.56
CA PRO A 116 -6.76 -8.30 -7.55
C PRO A 116 -5.76 -7.33 -6.94
N VAL A 117 -4.77 -6.97 -7.72
CA VAL A 117 -3.70 -6.08 -7.28
C VAL A 117 -3.72 -4.83 -8.14
N LEU A 118 -3.80 -3.68 -7.51
CA LEU A 118 -3.71 -2.39 -8.18
C LEU A 118 -2.32 -1.84 -7.90
N VAL A 119 -1.54 -1.65 -8.95
CA VAL A 119 -0.21 -1.10 -8.84
C VAL A 119 -0.28 0.38 -9.22
N VAL A 120 0.12 1.23 -8.29
CA VAL A 120 -0.01 2.68 -8.45
C VAL A 120 1.37 3.26 -8.69
N LYS A 121 1.52 3.99 -9.78
CA LYS A 121 2.77 4.67 -10.06
C LYS A 121 2.85 5.94 -9.24
N ALA A 122 3.98 6.15 -8.59
CA ALA A 122 4.20 7.39 -7.87
C ALA A 122 4.20 8.56 -8.85
N GLY A 123 3.73 9.71 -8.39
CA GLY A 123 3.73 10.89 -9.22
C GLY A 123 5.14 11.32 -9.59
N ARG A 124 5.24 12.10 -10.65
CA ARG A 124 6.53 12.65 -11.03
C ARG A 124 6.96 13.72 -10.08
N GLU A 125 8.25 13.75 -9.84
CA GLU A 125 8.84 14.85 -9.10
C GLU A 125 8.67 16.14 -9.87
N GLY A 126 8.53 17.22 -9.15
CA GLY A 126 8.43 18.51 -9.77
C GLY A 126 7.09 18.78 -10.44
N GLY A 127 6.10 17.98 -10.18
CA GLY A 127 4.76 18.24 -10.68
C GLY A 127 4.58 18.01 -12.15
N GLU A 128 5.42 17.23 -12.74
CA GLU A 128 5.27 16.87 -14.13
C GLU A 128 3.94 16.18 -14.36
N ALA A 129 3.23 16.64 -15.32
CA ALA A 129 1.95 16.03 -15.64
C ALA A 129 2.17 14.79 -16.50
#